data_6b682a4eac8a76a767c9ef0e7a9370fa
#
_entry.id   6b682a4eac8a76a767c9ef0e7a9370fa
#
_cell.length_a   1.000
_cell.length_b   1.000
_cell.length_c   1.000
_cell.angle_alpha   90.00
_cell.angle_beta   90.00
_cell.angle_gamma   90.00
#
_symmetry.space_group_name_H-M   'P 1'
#
loop_
_entity.id
_entity.type
_entity.pdbx_description
1 polymer ?
#
loop_
_entity_poly.entity_id
_entity_poly.type
_entity_poly.pdbx_seq_one_letter_code
_entity_poly.pdbx_strand_id
1 'polypeptide(L)'
;MEINLKRIIGALALSLLAFAGPASASDRLQVVASFSILADMVRQVTGDLADVATIVGPDADAHLYQPNTADAKAVAGADIVFVNGLGFETWSDALINNAGGDASVIVATDGVEPILVDGEIDPHAWNAL
;
A
#
# COMPACT_ATOMS: atom_id res chain seq x y z
N MET A 1 47.19 32.07 -33.87
CA MET A 1 45.80 31.91 -33.37
C MET A 1 45.89 31.17 -32.05
N GLU A 2 45.98 31.90 -30.92
CA GLU A 2 46.07 31.27 -29.61
C GLU A 2 44.69 30.86 -29.13
N ILE A 3 44.49 29.56 -28.99
CA ILE A 3 43.25 29.01 -28.46
C ILE A 3 43.26 29.22 -26.96
N ASN A 4 42.34 30.04 -26.48
CA ASN A 4 42.27 30.43 -25.06
C ASN A 4 41.74 29.23 -24.22
N LEU A 5 42.65 28.37 -23.76
CA LEU A 5 42.41 27.14 -23.03
C LEU A 5 41.49 27.30 -21.82
N LYS A 6 41.53 28.50 -21.18
CA LYS A 6 40.65 28.81 -20.02
C LYS A 6 39.16 28.92 -20.40
N ARG A 7 38.84 29.28 -21.65
CA ARG A 7 37.46 29.35 -22.16
C ARG A 7 36.90 27.98 -22.51
N ILE A 8 37.76 27.06 -22.93
CA ILE A 8 37.38 25.68 -23.25
C ILE A 8 37.08 24.89 -21.96
N ILE A 9 37.87 25.08 -20.91
CA ILE A 9 37.66 24.42 -19.61
C ILE A 9 36.36 24.90 -18.94
N GLY A 10 36.03 26.23 -19.06
CA GLY A 10 34.78 26.75 -18.55
C GLY A 10 33.52 26.23 -19.26
N ALA A 11 33.60 25.99 -20.57
CA ALA A 11 32.49 25.43 -21.35
C ALA A 11 32.28 23.94 -21.11
N LEU A 12 33.36 23.20 -20.82
CA LEU A 12 33.27 21.75 -20.50
C LEU A 12 32.72 21.49 -19.10
N ALA A 13 32.99 22.37 -18.12
CA ALA A 13 32.45 22.25 -16.76
C ALA A 13 30.95 22.55 -16.68
N LEU A 14 30.42 23.41 -17.56
CA LEU A 14 29.01 23.77 -17.59
C LEU A 14 28.14 22.69 -18.25
N SER A 15 28.72 21.88 -19.16
CA SER A 15 27.98 20.81 -19.83
C SER A 15 27.82 19.53 -19.00
N LEU A 16 28.56 19.36 -17.91
CA LEU A 16 28.39 18.20 -17.01
C LEU A 16 27.27 18.36 -15.97
N LEU A 17 26.75 19.58 -15.76
CA LEU A 17 25.64 19.80 -14.80
C LEU A 17 24.24 19.58 -15.40
N ALA A 18 24.14 19.35 -16.70
CA ALA A 18 22.85 19.23 -17.39
C ALA A 18 22.28 17.80 -17.43
N PHE A 19 22.95 16.79 -16.84
CA PHE A 19 22.52 15.39 -16.86
C PHE A 19 21.99 14.87 -15.52
N ALA A 20 21.78 15.75 -14.53
CA ALA A 20 20.94 15.41 -13.42
C ALA A 20 19.47 15.53 -13.89
N GLY A 21 19.01 14.55 -14.66
CA GLY A 21 17.57 14.35 -14.88
C GLY A 21 16.88 14.26 -13.52
N PRO A 22 15.61 14.67 -13.40
CA PRO A 22 14.86 14.44 -12.19
C PRO A 22 15.00 12.94 -11.86
N ALA A 23 15.51 12.63 -10.67
CA ALA A 23 15.39 11.29 -10.13
C ALA A 23 13.89 11.00 -10.18
N SER A 24 13.44 10.11 -11.07
CA SER A 24 12.08 9.58 -10.99
C SER A 24 11.94 9.10 -9.57
N ALA A 25 11.10 9.76 -8.79
CA ALA A 25 10.55 9.13 -7.61
C ALA A 25 10.02 7.80 -8.13
N SER A 26 10.59 6.70 -7.70
CA SER A 26 10.05 5.37 -7.97
C SER A 26 8.60 5.47 -7.53
N ASP A 27 7.65 5.35 -8.47
CA ASP A 27 6.23 5.31 -8.14
C ASP A 27 6.02 4.05 -7.31
N ARG A 28 6.07 4.22 -5.98
CA ARG A 28 5.78 3.14 -5.05
C ARG A 28 4.33 2.78 -5.20
N LEU A 29 4.03 1.49 -5.15
CA LEU A 29 2.65 1.03 -5.12
C LEU A 29 1.93 1.63 -3.92
N GLN A 30 0.78 2.21 -4.14
CA GLN A 30 -0.09 2.69 -3.09
C GLN A 30 -0.96 1.53 -2.62
N VAL A 31 -0.70 1.04 -1.43
CA VAL A 31 -1.36 -0.14 -0.88
C VAL A 31 -2.16 0.24 0.36
N VAL A 32 -3.38 -0.27 0.44
CA VAL A 32 -4.23 -0.17 1.64
C VAL A 32 -4.41 -1.56 2.22
N ALA A 33 -4.24 -1.71 3.53
CA ALA A 33 -4.60 -2.91 4.26
C ALA A 33 -5.70 -2.58 5.28
N SER A 34 -6.66 -3.46 5.42
CA SER A 34 -7.85 -3.24 6.24
C SER A 34 -7.53 -3.06 7.73
N PHE A 35 -6.52 -3.75 8.27
CA PHE A 35 -6.14 -3.64 9.69
C PHE A 35 -4.64 -3.82 9.91
N SER A 36 -4.20 -3.50 11.11
CA SER A 36 -2.78 -3.32 11.45
C SER A 36 -1.91 -4.56 11.27
N ILE A 37 -2.39 -5.75 11.65
CA ILE A 37 -1.63 -7.00 11.51
C ILE A 37 -1.41 -7.33 10.03
N LEU A 38 -2.46 -7.22 9.21
CA LEU A 38 -2.37 -7.42 7.77
C LEU A 38 -1.43 -6.40 7.13
N ALA A 39 -1.51 -5.14 7.56
CA ALA A 39 -0.61 -4.09 7.09
C ALA A 39 0.86 -4.37 7.42
N ASP A 40 1.14 -4.94 8.58
CA ASP A 40 2.50 -5.35 8.97
C ASP A 40 3.02 -6.47 8.07
N MET A 41 2.21 -7.51 7.83
CA MET A 41 2.55 -8.60 6.91
C MET A 41 2.84 -8.07 5.49
N VAL A 42 2.00 -7.18 4.99
CA VAL A 42 2.18 -6.57 3.66
C VAL A 42 3.48 -5.79 3.60
N ARG A 43 3.79 -4.96 4.62
CA ARG A 43 5.06 -4.21 4.70
C ARG A 43 6.28 -5.12 4.72
N GLN A 44 6.22 -6.24 5.43
CA GLN A 44 7.33 -7.20 5.48
C GLN A 44 7.60 -7.85 4.11
N VAL A 45 6.57 -8.05 3.30
CA VAL A 45 6.70 -8.62 1.95
C VAL A 45 7.13 -7.56 0.93
N THR A 46 6.54 -6.38 0.98
CA THR A 46 6.76 -5.34 -0.04
C THR A 46 8.03 -4.52 0.20
N GLY A 47 8.48 -4.41 1.45
CA GLY A 47 9.62 -3.56 1.80
C GLY A 47 9.43 -2.13 1.27
N ASP A 48 10.43 -1.62 0.57
CA ASP A 48 10.45 -0.27 0.01
C ASP A 48 9.69 -0.11 -1.32
N LEU A 49 9.07 -1.19 -1.83
CA LEU A 49 8.35 -1.16 -3.11
C LEU A 49 6.95 -0.59 -3.01
N ALA A 50 6.39 -0.48 -1.80
CA ALA A 50 5.04 0.03 -1.57
C ALA A 50 4.97 1.00 -0.39
N ASP A 51 4.03 1.94 -0.49
CA ASP A 51 3.56 2.77 0.62
C ASP A 51 2.25 2.15 1.14
N VAL A 52 2.31 1.58 2.35
CA VAL A 52 1.19 0.82 2.93
C VAL A 52 0.44 1.65 3.96
N ALA A 53 -0.77 2.06 3.63
CA ALA A 53 -1.72 2.67 4.55
C ALA A 53 -2.54 1.59 5.28
N THR A 54 -2.98 1.90 6.48
CA THR A 54 -3.80 1.00 7.31
C THR A 54 -5.11 1.69 7.66
N ILE A 55 -6.24 1.02 7.45
CA ILE A 55 -7.56 1.56 7.82
C ILE A 55 -7.76 1.49 9.33
N VAL A 56 -7.72 0.28 9.90
CA VAL A 56 -7.93 0.09 11.34
C VAL A 56 -6.59 -0.08 12.05
N GLY A 57 -6.27 0.87 12.92
CA GLY A 57 -5.03 0.86 13.71
C GLY A 57 -5.01 -0.24 14.78
N PRO A 58 -3.85 -0.42 15.48
CA PRO A 58 -3.65 -1.52 16.43
C PRO A 58 -4.54 -1.44 17.68
N ASP A 59 -5.03 -0.25 18.03
CA ASP A 59 -5.81 -0.01 19.24
C ASP A 59 -7.33 0.04 19.00
N ALA A 60 -7.77 -0.32 17.78
CA ALA A 60 -9.18 -0.27 17.39
C ALA A 60 -9.71 -1.67 17.04
N ASP A 61 -11.01 -1.85 17.25
CA ASP A 61 -11.71 -3.09 16.91
C ASP A 61 -12.05 -3.12 15.42
N ALA A 62 -11.40 -4.01 14.67
CA ALA A 62 -11.60 -4.14 13.25
C ALA A 62 -12.96 -4.75 12.86
N HIS A 63 -13.61 -5.51 13.74
CA HIS A 63 -14.93 -6.07 13.48
C HIS A 63 -16.03 -5.01 13.49
N LEU A 64 -15.92 -4.02 14.40
CA LEU A 64 -16.94 -2.99 14.65
C LEU A 64 -16.56 -1.64 14.06
N TYR A 65 -15.51 -1.57 13.27
CA TYR A 65 -15.02 -0.32 12.71
C TYR A 65 -16.06 0.32 11.78
N GLN A 66 -16.14 1.65 11.83
CA GLN A 66 -16.96 2.44 10.95
C GLN A 66 -16.08 3.33 10.08
N PRO A 67 -15.95 3.01 8.78
CA PRO A 67 -15.12 3.79 7.87
C PRO A 67 -15.55 5.24 7.75
N ASN A 68 -14.57 6.10 7.56
CA ASN A 68 -14.75 7.53 7.40
C ASN A 68 -14.29 8.03 6.01
N THR A 69 -14.42 9.34 5.77
CA THR A 69 -14.05 9.94 4.49
C THR A 69 -12.55 9.81 4.16
N ALA A 70 -11.68 9.77 5.17
CA ALA A 70 -10.24 9.60 4.93
C ALA A 70 -9.93 8.18 4.44
N ASP A 71 -10.63 7.18 5.00
CA ASP A 71 -10.52 5.78 4.56
C ASP A 71 -10.98 5.61 3.11
N ALA A 72 -12.11 6.23 2.75
CA ALA A 72 -12.59 6.22 1.37
C ALA A 72 -11.59 6.86 0.40
N LYS A 73 -10.94 7.95 0.78
CA LYS A 73 -9.90 8.59 -0.03
C LYS A 73 -8.65 7.71 -0.17
N ALA A 74 -8.26 7.01 0.89
CA ALA A 74 -7.13 6.09 0.85
C ALA A 74 -7.41 4.94 -0.12
N VAL A 75 -8.59 4.33 -0.04
CA VAL A 75 -9.01 3.25 -0.95
C VAL A 75 -9.12 3.74 -2.38
N ALA A 76 -9.69 4.93 -2.63
CA ALA A 76 -9.83 5.49 -3.98
C ALA A 76 -8.48 5.78 -4.66
N GLY A 77 -7.44 6.07 -3.88
CA GLY A 77 -6.08 6.33 -4.39
C GLY A 77 -5.14 5.12 -4.38
N ALA A 78 -5.63 3.95 -3.98
CA ALA A 78 -4.82 2.75 -3.89
C ALA A 78 -4.69 2.02 -5.24
N ASP A 79 -3.54 1.38 -5.45
CA ASP A 79 -3.35 0.40 -6.52
C ASP A 79 -3.86 -0.98 -6.08
N ILE A 80 -3.68 -1.30 -4.79
CA ILE A 80 -4.06 -2.58 -4.20
C ILE A 80 -4.70 -2.35 -2.83
N VAL A 81 -5.79 -3.07 -2.58
CA VAL A 81 -6.45 -3.13 -1.26
C VAL A 81 -6.41 -4.57 -0.76
N PHE A 82 -5.80 -4.78 0.40
CA PHE A 82 -5.81 -6.07 1.10
C PHE A 82 -6.89 -6.08 2.17
N VAL A 83 -7.70 -7.12 2.15
CA VAL A 83 -8.68 -7.45 3.20
C VAL A 83 -8.42 -8.86 3.73
N ASN A 84 -8.81 -9.14 4.97
CA ASN A 84 -8.66 -10.49 5.51
C ASN A 84 -9.61 -11.48 4.83
N GLY A 85 -10.86 -11.14 4.73
CA GLY A 85 -11.91 -12.07 4.34
C GLY A 85 -12.48 -12.86 5.51
N LEU A 86 -13.13 -14.00 5.24
CA LEU A 86 -13.77 -14.88 6.23
C LEU A 86 -14.80 -14.16 7.12
N GLY A 87 -15.35 -13.02 6.67
CA GLY A 87 -16.30 -12.22 7.43
C GLY A 87 -15.69 -11.38 8.55
N PHE A 88 -14.35 -11.18 8.55
CA PHE A 88 -13.66 -10.38 9.57
C PHE A 88 -14.05 -8.89 9.51
N GLU A 89 -13.95 -8.27 8.32
CA GLU A 89 -14.29 -6.86 8.09
C GLU A 89 -15.61 -6.74 7.34
N THR A 90 -16.73 -6.81 8.02
CA THR A 90 -18.07 -6.73 7.38
C THR A 90 -18.36 -5.39 6.70
N TRP A 91 -17.57 -4.36 7.00
CA TRP A 91 -17.66 -3.00 6.45
C TRP A 91 -16.85 -2.80 5.18
N SER A 92 -15.89 -3.68 4.86
CA SER A 92 -14.90 -3.48 3.80
C SER A 92 -15.51 -3.40 2.40
N ASP A 93 -16.45 -4.28 2.06
CA ASP A 93 -17.11 -4.30 0.77
C ASP A 93 -17.84 -2.97 0.48
N ALA A 94 -18.55 -2.45 1.49
CA ALA A 94 -19.25 -1.18 1.35
C ALA A 94 -18.28 -0.01 1.17
N LEU A 95 -17.17 0.00 1.91
CA LEU A 95 -16.12 1.01 1.76
C LEU A 95 -15.53 0.98 0.36
N ILE A 96 -15.09 -0.18 -0.11
CA ILE A 96 -14.43 -0.35 -1.41
C ILE A 96 -15.36 0.05 -2.55
N ASN A 97 -16.60 -0.46 -2.54
CA ASN A 97 -17.57 -0.16 -3.59
C ASN A 97 -17.96 1.33 -3.65
N ASN A 98 -18.00 2.01 -2.50
CA ASN A 98 -18.40 3.42 -2.43
C ASN A 98 -17.22 4.40 -2.60
N ALA A 99 -15.98 3.98 -2.36
CA ALA A 99 -14.80 4.83 -2.49
C ALA A 99 -14.55 5.23 -3.96
N GLY A 100 -14.88 4.35 -4.89
CA GLY A 100 -14.46 4.48 -6.28
C GLY A 100 -12.96 4.17 -6.45
N GLY A 101 -12.46 4.28 -7.68
CA GLY A 101 -11.09 3.92 -8.03
C GLY A 101 -11.01 2.54 -8.67
N ASP A 102 -9.80 2.18 -9.12
CA ASP A 102 -9.54 0.96 -9.89
C ASP A 102 -8.61 -0.01 -9.12
N ALA A 103 -8.58 0.07 -7.78
CA ALA A 103 -7.72 -0.76 -6.95
C ALA A 103 -8.02 -2.26 -7.13
N SER A 104 -6.98 -3.06 -7.25
CA SER A 104 -7.10 -4.51 -7.19
C SER A 104 -7.37 -4.94 -5.74
N VAL A 105 -8.45 -5.66 -5.49
CA VAL A 105 -8.78 -6.18 -4.16
C VAL A 105 -8.23 -7.59 -3.99
N ILE A 106 -7.46 -7.79 -2.93
CA ILE A 106 -6.87 -9.08 -2.59
C ILE A 106 -7.41 -9.52 -1.23
N VAL A 107 -8.05 -10.68 -1.21
CA VAL A 107 -8.48 -11.35 0.02
C VAL A 107 -7.33 -12.22 0.53
N ALA A 108 -6.75 -11.85 1.67
CA ALA A 108 -5.54 -12.49 2.18
C ALA A 108 -5.74 -13.96 2.57
N THR A 109 -6.97 -14.35 2.91
CA THR A 109 -7.33 -15.73 3.26
C THR A 109 -7.86 -16.54 2.10
N ASP A 110 -7.76 -16.02 0.87
CA ASP A 110 -8.20 -16.79 -0.30
C ASP A 110 -7.35 -18.06 -0.45
N GLY A 111 -8.02 -19.21 -0.57
CA GLY A 111 -7.39 -20.54 -0.61
C GLY A 111 -6.93 -21.08 0.76
N VAL A 112 -7.14 -20.37 1.85
CA VAL A 112 -6.88 -20.87 3.20
C VAL A 112 -8.08 -21.66 3.71
N GLU A 113 -7.86 -22.87 4.24
CA GLU A 113 -8.92 -23.61 4.91
C GLU A 113 -9.15 -23.01 6.31
N PRO A 114 -10.35 -22.48 6.61
CA PRO A 114 -10.59 -21.80 7.88
C PRO A 114 -10.64 -22.76 9.05
N ILE A 115 -10.19 -22.30 10.21
CA ILE A 115 -10.39 -22.99 11.48
C ILE A 115 -11.85 -22.81 11.90
N LEU A 116 -12.45 -23.88 12.40
CA LEU A 116 -13.79 -23.84 12.99
C LEU A 116 -13.70 -23.88 14.51
N VAL A 117 -14.39 -22.94 15.16
CA VAL A 117 -14.59 -22.88 16.60
C VAL A 117 -16.08 -23.03 16.86
N ASP A 118 -16.48 -24.06 17.60
CA ASP A 118 -17.88 -24.38 17.86
C ASP A 118 -18.76 -24.54 16.60
N GLY A 119 -18.15 -24.91 15.48
CA GLY A 119 -18.80 -25.10 14.19
C GLY A 119 -18.94 -23.85 13.34
N GLU A 120 -18.46 -22.71 13.81
CA GLU A 120 -18.41 -21.45 13.07
C GLU A 120 -16.99 -21.13 12.59
N ILE A 121 -16.88 -20.41 11.48
CA ILE A 121 -15.58 -19.98 10.93
C ILE A 121 -14.93 -18.99 11.90
N ASP A 122 -13.70 -19.30 12.31
CA ASP A 122 -12.84 -18.34 12.99
C ASP A 122 -12.12 -17.47 11.91
N PRO A 123 -12.44 -16.17 11.83
CA PRO A 123 -11.83 -15.30 10.81
C PRO A 123 -10.38 -14.93 11.10
N HIS A 124 -9.85 -15.26 12.29
CA HIS A 124 -8.50 -14.87 12.73
C HIS A 124 -7.42 -15.79 12.15
N ALA A 125 -7.46 -16.02 10.84
CA ALA A 125 -6.60 -16.99 10.15
C ALA A 125 -5.09 -16.74 10.32
N TRP A 126 -4.67 -15.49 10.56
CA TRP A 126 -3.26 -15.14 10.84
C TRP A 126 -2.71 -15.72 12.16
N ASN A 127 -3.57 -16.23 13.04
CA ASN A 127 -3.17 -16.90 14.27
C ASN A 127 -2.93 -18.41 14.09
N ALA A 128 -3.21 -18.96 12.91
CA ALA A 128 -3.11 -20.38 12.60
C ALA A 128 -1.70 -20.76 12.13
N LEU A 129 -0.69 -20.58 12.98
CA LEU A 129 0.70 -20.97 12.72
C LEU A 129 1.09 -22.21 13.51
#